data_0bd78c51e1017152b2ec8a0c5a2f087b
#
_entry.id   0bd78c51e1017152b2ec8a0c5a2f087b
#
_cell.length_a   1.000
_cell.length_b   1.000
_cell.length_c   1.000
_cell.angle_alpha   90.00
_cell.angle_beta   90.00
_cell.angle_gamma   90.00
#
_symmetry.space_group_name_H-M   'P 1'
#
loop_
_entity.id
_entity.type
_entity.pdbx_description
1 polymer ?
#
loop_
_entity_poly.entity_id
_entity_poly.type
_entity_poly.pdbx_seq_one_letter_code
_entity_poly.pdbx_strand_id
1 'polypeptide(L)'
;MKNFLMIVLLTITAQLNAGNVMDPYQGYVYKTYVNSQRNFMIKYPSFLTMGRSSETNDGQSFTANGGAVYVSATSSYFTNYEGSMQSRYADDLNNTDYYINYKRPLSSNWYVVSGIKRSNNKVFYKKVYISNSYNGTQIRTMYLEYPNSWTVTFDEVIPVMLKSFKDTNVEEYN
;
A
#
# COMPACT_ATOMS: atom_id res chain seq x y z
N MET A 1 25.57 48.29 9.68
CA MET A 1 25.22 47.91 8.30
C MET A 1 25.61 46.46 7.94
N LYS A 2 26.45 45.74 8.67
CA LYS A 2 26.81 44.33 8.37
C LYS A 2 25.71 43.30 8.76
N ASN A 3 24.84 43.63 9.71
CA ASN A 3 23.84 42.68 10.19
C ASN A 3 22.57 42.58 9.32
N PHE A 4 22.31 43.55 8.45
CA PHE A 4 21.12 43.57 7.60
C PHE A 4 21.27 42.65 6.36
N LEU A 5 22.51 42.48 5.89
CA LEU A 5 22.81 41.66 4.71
C LEU A 5 22.72 40.16 5.04
N MET A 6 22.97 39.78 6.31
CA MET A 6 22.95 38.40 6.74
C MET A 6 21.53 37.83 6.92
N ILE A 7 20.58 38.70 7.29
CA ILE A 7 19.16 38.31 7.46
C ILE A 7 18.50 38.10 6.09
N VAL A 8 18.86 38.89 5.07
CA VAL A 8 18.31 38.76 3.72
C VAL A 8 18.82 37.48 3.04
N LEU A 9 20.06 37.06 3.29
CA LEU A 9 20.59 35.80 2.75
C LEU A 9 19.96 34.58 3.39
N LEU A 10 19.65 34.63 4.70
CA LEU A 10 19.00 33.51 5.38
C LEU A 10 17.55 33.30 4.92
N THR A 11 16.84 34.37 4.60
CA THR A 11 15.45 34.26 4.11
C THR A 11 15.40 33.74 2.66
N ILE A 12 16.39 34.06 1.83
CA ILE A 12 16.44 33.53 0.46
C ILE A 12 16.80 32.05 0.43
N THR A 13 17.69 31.58 1.32
CA THR A 13 18.02 30.17 1.42
C THR A 13 16.88 29.36 2.02
N ALA A 14 16.11 29.89 2.96
CA ALA A 14 14.94 29.24 3.51
C ALA A 14 13.81 29.11 2.49
N GLN A 15 13.62 30.10 1.62
CA GLN A 15 12.61 30.02 0.56
C GLN A 15 13.01 29.06 -0.58
N LEU A 16 14.29 28.97 -0.91
CA LEU A 16 14.77 27.99 -1.91
C LEU A 16 14.68 26.55 -1.39
N ASN A 17 14.82 26.33 -0.09
CA ASN A 17 14.62 25.00 0.51
C ASN A 17 13.15 24.68 0.78
N ALA A 18 12.31 25.67 1.03
CA ALA A 18 10.87 25.46 1.21
C ALA A 18 10.15 25.12 -0.11
N GLY A 19 10.68 25.60 -1.25
CA GLY A 19 10.14 25.27 -2.57
C GLY A 19 10.50 23.87 -3.06
N ASN A 20 11.48 23.20 -2.43
CA ASN A 20 11.92 21.83 -2.75
C ASN A 20 11.55 20.80 -1.67
N VAL A 21 10.93 21.21 -0.59
CA VAL A 21 10.21 20.26 0.27
C VAL A 21 8.90 19.98 -0.47
N MET A 22 8.95 19.03 -1.42
CA MET A 22 7.73 18.46 -1.96
C MET A 22 6.87 18.05 -0.77
N ASP A 23 5.67 18.64 -0.66
CA ASP A 23 4.65 18.12 0.21
C ASP A 23 4.56 16.61 -0.10
N PRO A 24 4.85 15.72 0.85
CA PRO A 24 4.88 14.28 0.60
C PRO A 24 3.55 13.79 0.03
N TYR A 25 2.46 14.48 0.29
CA TYR A 25 1.16 14.21 -0.32
C TYR A 25 0.97 14.87 -1.70
N GLN A 26 1.77 15.88 -2.05
CA GLN A 26 1.75 16.56 -3.36
C GLN A 26 2.91 16.15 -4.28
N GLY A 27 3.93 15.44 -3.74
CA GLY A 27 5.14 15.05 -4.50
C GLY A 27 4.96 13.82 -5.39
N TYR A 28 3.96 12.96 -5.14
CA TYR A 28 3.75 11.77 -5.95
C TYR A 28 2.51 11.90 -6.83
N VAL A 29 2.71 11.75 -8.13
CA VAL A 29 1.58 11.56 -9.06
C VAL A 29 1.05 10.14 -8.87
N TYR A 30 -0.25 10.01 -8.67
CA TYR A 30 -0.92 8.72 -8.52
C TYR A 30 -1.68 8.37 -9.79
N LYS A 31 -1.57 7.10 -10.17
CA LYS A 31 -2.40 6.45 -11.18
C LYS A 31 -3.44 5.61 -10.49
N THR A 32 -4.56 5.33 -11.16
CA THR A 32 -5.62 4.47 -10.64
C THR A 32 -5.66 3.18 -11.45
N TYR A 33 -5.62 2.05 -10.77
CA TYR A 33 -5.98 0.76 -11.32
C TYR A 33 -7.41 0.43 -10.90
N VAL A 34 -8.22 -0.01 -11.86
CA VAL A 34 -9.59 -0.48 -11.64
C VAL A 34 -9.71 -1.91 -12.15
N ASN A 35 -10.14 -2.82 -11.29
CA ASN A 35 -10.51 -4.17 -11.68
C ASN A 35 -12.05 -4.28 -11.70
N SER A 36 -12.64 -4.11 -12.88
CA SER A 36 -14.09 -4.16 -13.06
C SER A 36 -14.67 -5.56 -12.87
N GLN A 37 -13.89 -6.62 -13.15
CA GLN A 37 -14.34 -8.00 -12.96
C GLN A 37 -14.45 -8.37 -11.48
N ARG A 38 -13.58 -7.82 -10.64
CA ARG A 38 -13.55 -8.06 -9.19
C ARG A 38 -14.08 -6.87 -8.38
N ASN A 39 -14.55 -5.80 -9.04
CA ASN A 39 -15.17 -4.63 -8.43
C ASN A 39 -14.30 -3.94 -7.37
N PHE A 40 -13.01 -3.72 -7.64
CA PHE A 40 -12.16 -2.95 -6.75
C PHE A 40 -11.26 -1.99 -7.50
N MET A 41 -10.75 -1.00 -6.79
CA MET A 41 -9.80 -0.04 -7.29
C MET A 41 -8.69 0.21 -6.27
N ILE A 42 -7.55 0.69 -6.77
CA ILE A 42 -6.43 1.17 -5.96
C ILE A 42 -5.70 2.30 -6.69
N LYS A 43 -5.33 3.35 -5.95
CA LYS A 43 -4.35 4.33 -6.41
C LYS A 43 -2.95 3.83 -6.09
N TYR A 44 -2.04 3.97 -7.03
CA TYR A 44 -0.64 3.62 -6.87
C TYR A 44 0.25 4.75 -7.39
N PRO A 45 1.41 5.01 -6.76
CA PRO A 45 2.29 6.09 -7.20
C PRO A 45 2.88 5.80 -8.57
N SER A 46 3.08 6.85 -9.37
CA SER A 46 3.50 6.75 -10.77
C SER A 46 4.89 6.17 -10.99
N PHE A 47 5.73 6.13 -9.95
CA PHE A 47 7.05 5.46 -10.01
C PHE A 47 6.93 3.93 -10.03
N LEU A 48 5.77 3.37 -9.68
CA LEU A 48 5.50 1.96 -9.85
C LEU A 48 5.07 1.67 -11.29
N THR A 49 5.66 0.65 -11.87
CA THR A 49 5.29 0.11 -13.17
C THR A 49 4.30 -1.03 -12.97
N MET A 50 3.17 -0.95 -13.63
CA MET A 50 2.15 -2.00 -13.62
C MET A 50 2.69 -3.22 -14.37
N GLY A 51 2.62 -4.39 -13.75
CA GLY A 51 3.00 -5.67 -14.32
C GLY A 51 1.95 -6.23 -15.29
N ARG A 52 2.21 -7.43 -15.78
CA ARG A 52 1.22 -8.17 -16.58
C ARG A 52 0.04 -8.57 -15.68
N SER A 53 -1.18 -8.42 -16.17
CA SER A 53 -2.37 -8.94 -15.49
C SER A 53 -2.31 -10.46 -15.36
N SER A 54 -2.86 -11.00 -14.27
CA SER A 54 -3.04 -12.45 -14.14
C SER A 54 -4.05 -12.97 -15.18
N GLU A 55 -3.92 -14.22 -15.57
CA GLU A 55 -4.87 -14.87 -16.49
C GLU A 55 -6.29 -14.92 -15.91
N THR A 56 -6.40 -15.03 -14.58
CA THR A 56 -7.68 -15.06 -13.85
C THR A 56 -8.24 -13.67 -13.58
N ASN A 57 -7.49 -12.62 -13.94
CA ASN A 57 -7.82 -11.22 -13.67
C ASN A 57 -8.27 -10.96 -12.19
N ASP A 58 -7.67 -11.69 -11.26
CA ASP A 58 -7.95 -11.60 -9.83
C ASP A 58 -7.18 -10.48 -9.12
N GLY A 59 -6.29 -9.78 -9.85
CA GLY A 59 -5.53 -8.67 -9.29
C GLY A 59 -4.45 -8.12 -10.21
N GLN A 60 -3.65 -7.26 -9.64
CA GLN A 60 -2.58 -6.56 -10.33
C GLN A 60 -1.33 -6.46 -9.46
N SER A 61 -0.18 -6.65 -10.06
CA SER A 61 1.12 -6.37 -9.46
C SER A 61 1.73 -5.10 -10.03
N PHE A 62 2.56 -4.46 -9.21
CA PHE A 62 3.31 -3.26 -9.55
C PHE A 62 4.73 -3.40 -9.02
N THR A 63 5.70 -2.92 -9.76
CA THR A 63 7.12 -3.04 -9.39
C THR A 63 7.86 -1.72 -9.60
N ALA A 64 8.96 -1.55 -8.87
CA ALA A 64 9.94 -0.50 -9.11
C ALA A 64 11.34 -1.03 -8.81
N ASN A 65 12.36 -0.24 -9.19
CA ASN A 65 13.76 -0.52 -8.92
C ASN A 65 14.17 -1.94 -9.33
N GLY A 66 13.88 -2.31 -10.60
CA GLY A 66 14.24 -3.63 -11.13
C GLY A 66 13.58 -4.82 -10.43
N GLY A 67 12.40 -4.61 -9.80
CA GLY A 67 11.70 -5.64 -9.02
C GLY A 67 12.09 -5.70 -7.54
N ALA A 68 13.02 -4.84 -7.09
CA ALA A 68 13.35 -4.76 -5.68
C ALA A 68 12.17 -4.29 -4.82
N VAL A 69 11.30 -3.46 -5.40
CA VAL A 69 10.00 -3.06 -4.84
C VAL A 69 8.91 -3.86 -5.54
N TYR A 70 8.03 -4.46 -4.74
CA TYR A 70 6.88 -5.21 -5.22
C TYR A 70 5.62 -4.80 -4.46
N VAL A 71 4.55 -4.60 -5.18
CA VAL A 71 3.21 -4.31 -4.64
C VAL A 71 2.20 -5.19 -5.37
N SER A 72 1.23 -5.72 -4.68
CA SER A 72 0.08 -6.38 -5.28
C SER A 72 -1.23 -5.97 -4.63
N ALA A 73 -2.27 -5.90 -5.44
CA ALA A 73 -3.66 -5.74 -5.02
C ALA A 73 -4.47 -6.84 -5.67
N THR A 74 -5.05 -7.73 -4.86
CA THR A 74 -5.75 -8.93 -5.33
C THR A 74 -7.11 -9.08 -4.68
N SER A 75 -7.98 -9.82 -5.34
CA SER A 75 -9.29 -10.20 -4.84
C SER A 75 -9.57 -11.66 -5.20
N SER A 76 -9.93 -12.48 -4.22
CA SER A 76 -10.40 -13.85 -4.43
C SER A 76 -11.79 -14.03 -3.81
N TYR A 77 -12.56 -15.00 -4.31
CA TYR A 77 -13.82 -15.35 -3.66
C TYR A 77 -13.53 -15.98 -2.30
N PHE A 78 -14.30 -15.58 -1.29
CA PHE A 78 -14.25 -16.23 0.01
C PHE A 78 -15.12 -17.48 -0.04
N THR A 79 -14.48 -18.64 -0.05
CA THR A 79 -15.15 -19.93 0.01
C THR A 79 -14.97 -20.52 1.40
N ASN A 80 -15.94 -21.30 1.86
CA ASN A 80 -15.86 -22.01 3.15
C ASN A 80 -14.65 -22.97 3.24
N TYR A 81 -14.05 -23.32 2.12
CA TYR A 81 -12.85 -24.16 2.04
C TYR A 81 -11.56 -23.41 2.37
N GLU A 82 -11.56 -22.08 2.32
CA GLU A 82 -10.35 -21.27 2.55
C GLU A 82 -10.13 -20.86 4.01
N GLY A 83 -10.95 -21.41 4.93
CA GLY A 83 -10.87 -21.08 6.34
C GLY A 83 -11.50 -19.72 6.70
N SER A 84 -11.46 -19.39 7.97
CA SER A 84 -11.97 -18.11 8.48
C SER A 84 -10.93 -17.01 8.36
N MET A 85 -11.35 -15.74 8.50
CA MET A 85 -10.40 -14.62 8.64
C MET A 85 -9.47 -14.79 9.84
N GLN A 86 -9.95 -15.46 10.89
CA GLN A 86 -9.14 -15.80 12.07
C GLN A 86 -8.00 -16.77 11.70
N SER A 87 -8.29 -17.82 10.92
CA SER A 87 -7.24 -18.76 10.50
C SER A 87 -6.22 -18.08 9.60
N ARG A 88 -6.66 -17.25 8.64
CA ARG A 88 -5.74 -16.49 7.78
C ARG A 88 -4.85 -15.51 8.57
N TYR A 89 -5.43 -14.85 9.55
CA TYR A 89 -4.66 -13.99 10.44
C TYR A 89 -3.64 -14.79 11.26
N ALA A 90 -4.06 -15.94 11.80
CA ALA A 90 -3.17 -16.84 12.53
C ALA A 90 -2.05 -17.39 11.62
N ASP A 91 -2.35 -17.76 10.39
CA ASP A 91 -1.37 -18.24 9.41
C ASP A 91 -0.32 -17.16 9.08
N ASP A 92 -0.77 -15.90 8.90
CA ASP A 92 0.15 -14.79 8.69
C ASP A 92 1.04 -14.53 9.91
N LEU A 93 0.50 -14.64 11.13
CA LEU A 93 1.29 -14.47 12.35
C LEU A 93 2.29 -15.61 12.59
N ASN A 94 1.95 -16.81 12.17
CA ASN A 94 2.77 -18.02 12.33
C ASN A 94 3.71 -18.25 11.13
N ASN A 95 3.67 -17.39 10.12
CA ASN A 95 4.54 -17.53 8.97
C ASN A 95 6.01 -17.38 9.38
N THR A 96 6.77 -18.44 9.23
CA THR A 96 8.17 -18.52 9.67
C THR A 96 9.11 -17.59 8.91
N ASP A 97 8.69 -17.14 7.69
CA ASP A 97 9.45 -16.16 6.91
C ASP A 97 9.21 -14.72 7.38
N TYR A 98 8.25 -14.48 8.27
CA TYR A 98 7.93 -13.14 8.77
C TYR A 98 8.49 -12.91 10.17
N TYR A 99 9.16 -11.78 10.33
CA TYR A 99 9.42 -11.17 11.62
C TYR A 99 8.47 -10.00 11.79
N ILE A 100 7.37 -10.23 12.54
CA ILE A 100 6.27 -9.27 12.68
C ILE A 100 6.67 -8.16 13.66
N ASN A 101 6.75 -6.91 13.19
CA ASN A 101 7.01 -5.72 13.99
C ASN A 101 5.73 -4.97 14.36
N TYR A 102 4.72 -5.05 13.49
CA TYR A 102 3.44 -4.40 13.69
C TYR A 102 2.31 -5.33 13.29
N LYS A 103 1.29 -5.36 14.13
CA LYS A 103 0.04 -6.06 13.82
C LYS A 103 -1.14 -5.24 14.33
N ARG A 104 -2.16 -5.13 13.52
CA ARG A 104 -3.48 -4.74 13.94
C ARG A 104 -4.34 -6.00 13.98
N PRO A 105 -4.86 -6.37 15.17
CA PRO A 105 -5.66 -7.57 15.33
C PRO A 105 -6.86 -7.56 14.39
N LEU A 106 -7.36 -8.74 14.09
CA LEU A 106 -8.57 -8.91 13.32
C LEU A 106 -9.71 -8.10 13.95
N SER A 107 -10.18 -7.11 13.21
CA SER A 107 -11.47 -6.47 13.40
C SER A 107 -12.54 -7.34 12.74
N SER A 108 -13.82 -6.95 12.78
CA SER A 108 -14.92 -7.76 12.23
C SER A 108 -14.64 -8.31 10.82
N ASN A 109 -13.93 -7.55 9.98
CA ASN A 109 -13.73 -7.91 8.58
C ASN A 109 -12.34 -7.56 8.00
N TRP A 110 -11.34 -7.17 8.80
CA TRP A 110 -10.02 -6.85 8.29
C TRP A 110 -8.91 -6.95 9.35
N TYR A 111 -7.67 -7.12 8.88
CA TYR A 111 -6.45 -7.05 9.68
C TYR A 111 -5.28 -6.48 8.90
N VAL A 112 -4.22 -6.14 9.63
CA VAL A 112 -2.92 -5.75 9.08
C VAL A 112 -1.82 -6.51 9.79
N VAL A 113 -0.81 -6.93 9.03
CA VAL A 113 0.49 -7.39 9.53
C VAL A 113 1.61 -6.73 8.74
N SER A 114 2.67 -6.34 9.42
CA SER A 114 3.84 -5.73 8.81
C SER A 114 5.10 -6.09 9.59
N GLY A 115 6.25 -6.08 8.93
CA GLY A 115 7.53 -6.45 9.53
C GLY A 115 8.62 -6.64 8.50
N ILE A 116 9.52 -7.56 8.80
CA ILE A 116 10.64 -7.92 7.93
C ILE A 116 10.45 -9.34 7.42
N LYS A 117 10.59 -9.52 6.13
CA LYS A 117 10.64 -10.84 5.49
C LYS A 117 12.05 -11.41 5.61
N ARG A 118 12.19 -12.58 6.25
CA ARG A 118 13.48 -13.16 6.59
C ARG A 118 14.26 -13.63 5.37
N SER A 119 13.56 -14.17 4.37
CA SER A 119 14.17 -14.74 3.16
C SER A 119 14.94 -13.72 2.32
N ASN A 120 14.60 -12.43 2.39
CA ASN A 120 15.22 -11.39 1.56
C ASN A 120 15.49 -10.08 2.29
N ASN A 121 15.25 -10.02 3.60
CA ASN A 121 15.48 -8.86 4.47
C ASN A 121 14.75 -7.58 4.01
N LYS A 122 13.58 -7.73 3.40
CA LYS A 122 12.75 -6.60 2.98
C LYS A 122 11.67 -6.30 4.01
N VAL A 123 11.27 -5.04 4.09
CA VAL A 123 10.05 -4.64 4.78
C VAL A 123 8.86 -5.19 4.00
N PHE A 124 7.87 -5.76 4.70
CA PHE A 124 6.60 -6.09 4.12
C PHE A 124 5.45 -5.41 4.87
N TYR A 125 4.36 -5.16 4.15
CA TYR A 125 3.10 -4.69 4.69
C TYR A 125 1.96 -5.45 4.00
N LYS A 126 1.05 -6.01 4.78
CA LYS A 126 -0.09 -6.78 4.28
C LYS A 126 -1.37 -6.31 4.96
N LYS A 127 -2.34 -5.86 4.19
CA LYS A 127 -3.72 -5.63 4.62
C LYS A 127 -4.63 -6.62 3.95
N VAL A 128 -5.48 -7.27 4.74
CA VAL A 128 -6.52 -8.18 4.25
C VAL A 128 -7.87 -7.71 4.76
N TYR A 129 -8.88 -7.70 3.91
CA TYR A 129 -10.24 -7.42 4.31
C TYR A 129 -11.27 -8.21 3.50
N ILE A 130 -12.44 -8.44 4.11
CA ILE A 130 -13.59 -9.01 3.46
C ILE A 130 -14.45 -7.88 2.89
N SER A 131 -14.84 -8.05 1.64
CA SER A 131 -15.82 -7.22 0.95
C SER A 131 -17.02 -8.08 0.56
N ASN A 132 -18.20 -7.61 0.91
CA ASN A 132 -19.46 -8.22 0.46
C ASN A 132 -19.93 -7.46 -0.78
N SER A 133 -19.96 -8.12 -1.91
CA SER A 133 -20.43 -7.58 -3.18
C SER A 133 -21.64 -8.37 -3.67
N TYR A 134 -22.33 -7.82 -4.69
CA TYR A 134 -23.43 -8.52 -5.36
C TYR A 134 -23.02 -9.91 -5.88
N ASN A 135 -21.75 -10.07 -6.25
CA ASN A 135 -21.17 -11.32 -6.76
C ASN A 135 -20.66 -12.25 -5.65
N GLY A 136 -21.01 -12.00 -4.39
CA GLY A 136 -20.60 -12.81 -3.24
C GLY A 136 -19.52 -12.16 -2.39
N THR A 137 -19.16 -12.84 -1.33
CA THR A 137 -18.11 -12.40 -0.40
C THR A 137 -16.73 -12.60 -1.04
N GLN A 138 -15.90 -11.58 -0.98
CA GLN A 138 -14.54 -11.59 -1.51
C GLN A 138 -13.53 -11.25 -0.42
N ILE A 139 -12.36 -11.88 -0.49
CA ILE A 139 -11.18 -11.47 0.28
C ILE A 139 -10.33 -10.60 -0.62
N ARG A 140 -9.96 -9.44 -0.12
CA ARG A 140 -9.07 -8.51 -0.79
C ARG A 140 -7.78 -8.36 -0.01
N THR A 141 -6.68 -8.46 -0.73
CA THR A 141 -5.34 -8.37 -0.15
C THR A 141 -4.55 -7.30 -0.87
N MET A 142 -4.01 -6.36 -0.09
CA MET A 142 -2.94 -5.49 -0.52
C MET A 142 -1.65 -5.94 0.17
N TYR A 143 -0.64 -6.27 -0.61
CA TYR A 143 0.67 -6.70 -0.14
C TYR A 143 1.75 -5.83 -0.76
N LEU A 144 2.70 -5.38 0.07
CA LEU A 144 3.88 -4.63 -0.34
C LEU A 144 5.12 -5.31 0.20
N GLU A 145 6.20 -5.23 -0.58
CA GLU A 145 7.54 -5.70 -0.20
C GLU A 145 8.58 -4.76 -0.80
N TYR A 146 9.45 -4.19 0.04
CA TYR A 146 10.43 -3.21 -0.39
C TYR A 146 11.69 -3.21 0.49
N PRO A 147 12.86 -2.81 -0.05
CA PRO A 147 14.08 -2.63 0.74
C PRO A 147 13.89 -1.57 1.82
N ASN A 148 14.57 -1.71 2.95
CA ASN A 148 14.48 -0.76 4.07
C ASN A 148 14.81 0.70 3.67
N SER A 149 15.62 0.90 2.64
CA SER A 149 15.92 2.24 2.09
C SER A 149 14.73 2.97 1.49
N TRP A 150 13.61 2.27 1.25
CA TRP A 150 12.36 2.81 0.73
C TRP A 150 11.32 3.10 1.82
N THR A 151 11.65 2.88 3.10
CA THR A 151 10.69 3.04 4.20
C THR A 151 10.08 4.44 4.22
N VAL A 152 10.88 5.50 4.13
CA VAL A 152 10.38 6.89 4.12
C VAL A 152 9.38 7.10 2.98
N THR A 153 9.69 6.63 1.77
CA THR A 153 8.79 6.71 0.62
C THR A 153 7.48 5.97 0.88
N PHE A 154 7.57 4.74 1.42
CA PHE A 154 6.37 3.93 1.64
C PHE A 154 5.54 4.36 2.84
N ASP A 155 6.12 4.99 3.86
CA ASP A 155 5.38 5.61 4.96
C ASP A 155 4.43 6.71 4.46
N GLU A 156 4.80 7.39 3.37
CA GLU A 156 3.98 8.43 2.73
C GLU A 156 2.93 7.86 1.78
N VAL A 157 3.27 6.84 0.99
CA VAL A 157 2.37 6.35 -0.05
C VAL A 157 1.39 5.28 0.43
N ILE A 158 1.74 4.48 1.44
CA ILE A 158 0.87 3.43 2.01
C ILE A 158 -0.49 4.00 2.46
N PRO A 159 -0.59 5.12 3.18
CA PRO A 159 -1.88 5.68 3.57
C PRO A 159 -2.81 6.00 2.39
N VAL A 160 -2.26 6.54 1.30
CA VAL A 160 -3.02 6.85 0.08
C VAL A 160 -3.49 5.56 -0.61
N MET A 161 -2.60 4.58 -0.72
CA MET A 161 -2.93 3.27 -1.28
C MET A 161 -4.02 2.58 -0.47
N LEU A 162 -3.89 2.55 0.86
CA LEU A 162 -4.86 1.96 1.78
C LEU A 162 -6.24 2.60 1.69
N LYS A 163 -6.30 3.94 1.65
CA LYS A 163 -7.55 4.70 1.54
C LYS A 163 -8.25 4.44 0.22
N SER A 164 -7.48 4.26 -0.85
CA SER A 164 -8.00 4.07 -2.20
C SER A 164 -8.27 2.60 -2.56
N PHE A 165 -7.78 1.63 -1.76
CA PHE A 165 -8.04 0.21 -1.97
C PHE A 165 -9.41 -0.14 -1.43
N LYS A 166 -10.41 0.00 -2.29
CA LYS A 166 -11.84 -0.11 -1.95
C LYS A 166 -12.64 -0.70 -3.12
N ASP A 167 -13.90 -1.00 -2.85
CA ASP A 167 -14.86 -1.41 -3.86
C ASP A 167 -15.17 -0.26 -4.81
N THR A 168 -15.38 -0.57 -6.11
CA THR A 168 -15.75 0.42 -7.11
C THR A 168 -17.18 0.92 -6.97
N ASN A 169 -18.07 0.15 -6.30
CA ASN A 169 -19.50 0.43 -6.17
C ASN A 169 -19.87 1.09 -4.83
N VAL A 170 -18.87 1.52 -4.04
CA VAL A 170 -19.15 2.32 -2.84
C VAL A 170 -19.34 3.76 -3.26
N GLU A 171 -20.58 4.18 -3.47
CA GLU A 171 -20.93 5.60 -3.49
C GLU A 171 -20.48 6.19 -2.16
N GLU A 172 -19.62 7.20 -2.20
CA GLU A 172 -19.31 8.02 -1.04
C GLU A 172 -20.60 8.80 -0.70
N TYR A 173 -21.41 8.26 0.19
CA TYR A 173 -22.40 9.08 0.88
C TYR A 173 -21.63 10.07 1.76
N ASN A 174 -21.48 11.27 1.25
CA ASN A 174 -21.02 12.44 2.00
C ASN A 174 -22.08 12.90 2.98
#